data_437ace281ed483b68ac982ddb7642a1c
#
_entry.id   437ace281ed483b68ac982ddb7642a1c
#
_cell.length_a   1.000
_cell.length_b   1.000
_cell.length_c   1.000
_cell.angle_alpha   90.00
_cell.angle_beta   90.00
_cell.angle_gamma   90.00
#
_symmetry.space_group_name_H-M   'P 1'
#
loop_
_entity.id
_entity.type
_entity.pdbx_description
1 polymer ?
#
loop_
_entity_poly.entity_id
_entity_poly.type
_entity_poly.pdbx_seq_one_letter_code
_entity_poly.pdbx_strand_id
1 'polypeptide(L)'
;MDAASGILPDYAELFCRSNFSFLHGASSAEELVERAAKQGYRGIAITDECSLAGAPRMHVAAKAVGLPLVVGAYFGVTPDDAAPGHDPGPGAFGLVLLAQNREGYGNLSELISWRRMNAPKGTYRLTPRMLAAPPRALAHLRGVPDCFAILVPTYPARADVLDAQLAWFDALFGERARLGLVQLQRALDGAHREQVRAAGERRGMHIVALGDVTMHIRSCKPLQDTMTAIRLGMPIAECGHALAPNGEQHLRTRQRIAQLFPADALAQTCRMLDACHFSLDDLRYEYPHEIVPAGHTPTSYLAQETWAGARRRYPDGVPDTVRQRIEFELALIADLKYEPYFLTVYDIVKYARSKDILCQGRGSAANSVVCYCLGVTEVNPQQSTLLFERFLSRERGEPPDIDVYSTPFSTDGRHACPSAFCLGTSPP
;
A
#
# COMPACT_ATOMS: atom_id res chain seq x y z
N MET A 1 -15.03 -18.97 42.97
CA MET A 1 -14.84 -19.64 41.65
C MET A 1 -16.08 -19.36 40.86
N ASP A 2 -16.14 -18.16 40.29
CA ASP A 2 -17.25 -17.77 39.41
C ASP A 2 -17.01 -18.37 38.04
N ALA A 3 -17.94 -19.23 37.64
CA ALA A 3 -18.06 -19.72 36.27
C ALA A 3 -18.53 -18.54 35.39
N ALA A 4 -17.62 -17.66 35.01
CA ALA A 4 -17.87 -16.61 34.06
C ALA A 4 -18.23 -17.24 32.71
N SER A 5 -19.34 -16.82 32.17
CA SER A 5 -19.96 -17.16 30.87
C SER A 5 -18.94 -17.53 29.81
N GLY A 6 -19.14 -18.70 29.16
CA GLY A 6 -18.24 -19.28 28.16
C GLY A 6 -18.11 -18.54 26.83
N ILE A 7 -18.18 -17.22 26.82
CA ILE A 7 -17.99 -16.37 25.65
C ILE A 7 -16.50 -16.04 25.55
N LEU A 8 -15.87 -16.53 24.50
CA LEU A 8 -14.48 -16.22 24.19
C LEU A 8 -14.33 -14.71 23.87
N PRO A 9 -13.28 -14.05 24.36
CA PRO A 9 -13.05 -12.64 24.10
C PRO A 9 -12.92 -12.38 22.59
N ASP A 10 -13.40 -11.23 22.15
CA ASP A 10 -13.16 -10.78 20.78
C ASP A 10 -11.69 -10.47 20.56
N TYR A 11 -11.24 -10.69 19.32
CA TYR A 11 -9.86 -10.48 18.94
C TYR A 11 -9.74 -10.05 17.47
N ALA A 12 -8.85 -9.10 17.19
CA ALA A 12 -8.38 -8.78 15.87
C ALA A 12 -6.86 -9.00 15.78
N GLU A 13 -6.38 -9.66 14.73
CA GLU A 13 -4.94 -9.79 14.49
C GLU A 13 -4.41 -8.52 13.84
N LEU A 14 -3.50 -7.81 14.50
CA LEU A 14 -2.97 -6.54 14.03
C LEU A 14 -1.52 -6.61 13.56
N PHE A 15 -0.90 -7.79 13.57
CA PHE A 15 0.46 -8.00 13.06
C PHE A 15 0.54 -9.30 12.26
N CYS A 16 0.22 -9.19 10.96
CA CYS A 16 0.13 -10.33 10.06
C CYS A 16 0.83 -10.02 8.74
N ARG A 17 1.82 -10.82 8.38
CA ARG A 17 2.61 -10.72 7.16
C ARG A 17 2.24 -11.82 6.18
N SER A 18 1.90 -11.42 4.96
CA SER A 18 1.61 -12.34 3.86
C SER A 18 2.88 -12.75 3.09
N ASN A 19 2.72 -13.57 2.05
CA ASN A 19 3.80 -13.91 1.12
C ASN A 19 4.35 -12.72 0.31
N PHE A 20 3.73 -11.54 0.40
CA PHE A 20 4.29 -10.28 -0.11
C PHE A 20 5.39 -9.70 0.80
N SER A 21 5.53 -10.20 2.04
CA SER A 21 6.78 -10.11 2.81
C SER A 21 7.71 -11.22 2.31
N PHE A 22 8.41 -10.94 1.21
CA PHE A 22 9.14 -11.93 0.41
C PHE A 22 10.12 -12.75 1.25
N LEU A 23 10.01 -14.08 1.20
CA LEU A 23 10.78 -15.06 1.98
C LEU A 23 10.61 -14.93 3.51
N HIS A 24 9.56 -14.25 3.99
CA HIS A 24 9.17 -14.17 5.41
C HIS A 24 7.77 -14.74 5.64
N GLY A 25 6.76 -14.30 4.89
CA GLY A 25 5.40 -14.83 5.00
C GLY A 25 5.22 -16.11 4.19
N ALA A 26 4.70 -17.17 4.82
CA ALA A 26 4.50 -18.48 4.22
C ALA A 26 3.03 -18.76 3.86
N SER A 27 2.22 -17.71 3.76
CA SER A 27 0.80 -17.81 3.38
C SER A 27 0.36 -16.67 2.50
N SER A 28 -0.56 -16.95 1.57
CA SER A 28 -1.19 -15.94 0.76
C SER A 28 -2.17 -15.08 1.58
N ALA A 29 -2.56 -13.94 1.04
CA ALA A 29 -3.53 -13.05 1.65
C ALA A 29 -4.88 -13.76 1.85
N GLU A 30 -5.30 -14.54 0.87
CA GLU A 30 -6.55 -15.30 0.87
C GLU A 30 -6.58 -16.36 1.99
N GLU A 31 -5.52 -17.17 2.12
CA GLU A 31 -5.40 -18.18 3.17
C GLU A 31 -5.45 -17.56 4.58
N LEU A 32 -4.83 -16.40 4.77
CA LEU A 32 -4.85 -15.66 6.03
C LEU A 32 -6.26 -15.17 6.37
N VAL A 33 -6.96 -14.57 5.42
CA VAL A 33 -8.34 -14.06 5.61
C VAL A 33 -9.30 -15.19 5.90
N GLU A 34 -9.31 -16.25 5.08
CA GLU A 34 -10.19 -17.41 5.27
C GLU A 34 -9.97 -18.04 6.65
N ARG A 35 -8.71 -18.18 7.05
CA ARG A 35 -8.38 -18.74 8.37
C ARG A 35 -8.83 -17.84 9.50
N ALA A 36 -8.63 -16.53 9.43
CA ALA A 36 -9.08 -15.57 10.45
C ALA A 36 -10.61 -15.59 10.60
N ALA A 37 -11.34 -15.57 9.48
CA ALA A 37 -12.80 -15.68 9.46
C ALA A 37 -13.27 -17.01 10.08
N LYS A 38 -12.65 -18.14 9.72
CA LYS A 38 -12.96 -19.47 10.28
C LYS A 38 -12.70 -19.55 11.79
N GLN A 39 -11.71 -18.82 12.32
CA GLN A 39 -11.44 -18.75 13.76
C GLN A 39 -12.37 -17.76 14.50
N GLY A 40 -13.24 -17.05 13.79
CA GLY A 40 -14.14 -16.05 14.34
C GLY A 40 -13.42 -14.81 14.85
N TYR A 41 -12.33 -14.39 14.20
CA TYR A 41 -11.69 -13.11 14.49
C TYR A 41 -12.62 -11.98 14.11
N ARG A 42 -12.56 -10.88 14.86
CA ARG A 42 -13.34 -9.68 14.58
C ARG A 42 -12.79 -8.90 13.38
N GLY A 43 -11.51 -9.05 13.09
CA GLY A 43 -10.83 -8.44 11.96
C GLY A 43 -9.37 -8.87 11.86
N ILE A 44 -8.72 -8.47 10.80
CA ILE A 44 -7.31 -8.76 10.54
C ILE A 44 -6.63 -7.52 9.92
N ALA A 45 -5.36 -7.30 10.25
CA ALA A 45 -4.52 -6.33 9.54
C ALA A 45 -3.59 -7.03 8.56
N ILE A 46 -3.31 -6.40 7.41
CA ILE A 46 -2.16 -6.74 6.60
C ILE A 46 -1.02 -5.79 6.96
N THR A 47 0.12 -6.34 7.34
CA THR A 47 1.30 -5.59 7.80
C THR A 47 2.58 -6.15 7.18
N ASP A 48 2.60 -6.26 5.86
CA ASP A 48 3.77 -6.73 5.12
C ASP A 48 4.99 -5.82 5.35
N GLU A 49 6.18 -6.39 5.26
CA GLU A 49 7.42 -5.72 5.60
C GLU A 49 7.78 -4.63 4.57
N CYS A 50 7.66 -3.37 5.00
CA CYS A 50 7.90 -2.18 4.18
C CYS A 50 7.21 -2.27 2.81
N SER A 51 5.93 -2.73 2.80
CA SER A 51 5.18 -3.00 1.56
C SER A 51 3.68 -2.92 1.79
N LEU A 52 2.95 -2.46 0.77
CA LEU A 52 1.49 -2.50 0.67
C LEU A 52 1.02 -3.40 -0.48
N ALA A 53 1.96 -4.14 -1.12
CA ALA A 53 1.66 -4.91 -2.32
C ALA A 53 0.63 -6.02 -2.10
N GLY A 54 0.52 -6.58 -0.89
CA GLY A 54 -0.48 -7.58 -0.53
C GLY A 54 -1.88 -7.03 -0.24
N ALA A 55 -2.01 -5.72 0.00
CA ALA A 55 -3.26 -5.10 0.44
C ALA A 55 -4.43 -5.27 -0.55
N PRO A 56 -4.26 -5.13 -1.89
CA PRO A 56 -5.37 -5.32 -2.82
C PRO A 56 -5.95 -6.74 -2.78
N ARG A 57 -5.10 -7.77 -2.77
CA ARG A 57 -5.54 -9.17 -2.70
C ARG A 57 -6.25 -9.47 -1.39
N MET A 58 -5.70 -8.96 -0.27
CA MET A 58 -6.31 -9.15 1.04
C MET A 58 -7.64 -8.42 1.17
N HIS A 59 -7.77 -7.24 0.54
CA HIS A 59 -9.02 -6.49 0.48
C HIS A 59 -10.13 -7.26 -0.24
N VAL A 60 -9.83 -7.81 -1.41
CA VAL A 60 -10.80 -8.61 -2.18
C VAL A 60 -11.23 -9.84 -1.37
N ALA A 61 -10.27 -10.57 -0.78
CA ALA A 61 -10.58 -11.74 0.03
C ALA A 61 -11.40 -11.38 1.29
N ALA A 62 -11.04 -10.30 1.99
CA ALA A 62 -11.73 -9.85 3.19
C ALA A 62 -13.19 -9.43 2.89
N LYS A 63 -13.42 -8.71 1.78
CA LYS A 63 -14.78 -8.37 1.30
C LYS A 63 -15.61 -9.61 1.01
N ALA A 64 -15.03 -10.63 0.39
CA ALA A 64 -15.75 -11.85 0.03
C ALA A 64 -16.30 -12.60 1.25
N VAL A 65 -15.62 -12.53 2.39
CA VAL A 65 -16.04 -13.20 3.63
C VAL A 65 -16.63 -12.25 4.69
N GLY A 66 -16.72 -10.95 4.39
CA GLY A 66 -17.23 -9.93 5.33
C GLY A 66 -16.35 -9.70 6.56
N LEU A 67 -15.03 -9.93 6.46
CA LEU A 67 -14.08 -9.72 7.56
C LEU A 67 -13.49 -8.30 7.49
N PRO A 68 -13.60 -7.46 8.55
CA PRO A 68 -12.94 -6.17 8.61
C PRO A 68 -11.43 -6.26 8.41
N LEU A 69 -10.90 -5.43 7.51
CA LEU A 69 -9.48 -5.37 7.18
C LEU A 69 -8.87 -4.03 7.57
N VAL A 70 -7.72 -4.06 8.24
CA VAL A 70 -6.88 -2.88 8.47
C VAL A 70 -5.66 -2.94 7.55
N VAL A 71 -5.36 -1.83 6.88
CA VAL A 71 -4.17 -1.72 6.04
C VAL A 71 -3.03 -1.09 6.84
N GLY A 72 -1.90 -1.74 6.84
CA GLY A 72 -0.71 -1.29 7.54
C GLY A 72 0.57 -1.83 6.93
N ALA A 73 1.69 -1.57 7.60
CA ALA A 73 2.98 -2.15 7.26
C ALA A 73 3.85 -2.35 8.50
N TYR A 74 4.70 -3.36 8.45
CA TYR A 74 5.74 -3.62 9.44
C TYR A 74 7.08 -3.06 8.97
N PHE A 75 7.89 -2.60 9.93
CA PHE A 75 9.26 -2.15 9.71
C PHE A 75 10.16 -2.65 10.84
N GLY A 76 11.31 -3.20 10.47
CA GLY A 76 12.42 -3.33 11.40
C GLY A 76 13.09 -1.95 11.55
N VAL A 77 13.11 -1.42 12.77
CA VAL A 77 13.76 -0.15 13.10
C VAL A 77 15.13 -0.44 13.71
N THR A 78 16.17 0.09 13.08
CA THR A 78 17.55 -0.07 13.55
C THR A 78 18.04 1.21 14.23
N PRO A 79 18.96 1.15 15.21
CA PRO A 79 19.58 2.33 15.78
C PRO A 79 20.20 3.25 14.71
N ASP A 80 20.29 4.54 15.00
CA ASP A 80 20.79 5.54 14.04
C ASP A 80 22.25 5.30 13.63
N ASP A 81 23.05 4.72 14.53
CA ASP A 81 24.47 4.38 14.39
C ASP A 81 24.73 2.96 13.84
N ALA A 82 23.67 2.16 13.63
CA ALA A 82 23.82 0.82 13.09
C ALA A 82 24.33 0.84 11.65
N ALA A 83 25.31 0.00 11.34
CA ALA A 83 25.82 -0.15 9.99
C ALA A 83 24.77 -0.81 9.08
N PRO A 84 24.66 -0.40 7.80
CA PRO A 84 23.76 -1.05 6.85
C PRO A 84 24.13 -2.53 6.66
N GLY A 85 23.11 -3.41 6.71
CA GLY A 85 23.26 -4.84 6.35
C GLY A 85 23.76 -5.76 7.46
N HIS A 86 23.91 -5.29 8.69
CA HIS A 86 24.28 -6.11 9.85
C HIS A 86 23.07 -6.39 10.76
N ASP A 87 23.23 -7.38 11.66
CA ASP A 87 22.31 -7.65 12.75
C ASP A 87 21.83 -6.31 13.35
N PRO A 88 20.52 -6.08 13.48
CA PRO A 88 19.99 -4.80 13.93
C PRO A 88 20.55 -4.29 15.25
N GLY A 89 21.27 -5.13 16.00
CA GLY A 89 21.99 -4.76 17.20
C GLY A 89 21.11 -4.46 18.42
N PRO A 90 21.72 -4.24 19.57
CA PRO A 90 20.99 -3.84 20.79
C PRO A 90 20.35 -2.46 20.57
N GLY A 91 19.05 -2.38 20.77
CA GLY A 91 18.28 -1.15 20.56
C GLY A 91 17.36 -1.16 19.33
N ALA A 92 17.46 -2.18 18.47
CA ALA A 92 16.46 -2.41 17.42
C ALA A 92 15.10 -2.80 17.99
N PHE A 93 14.03 -2.51 17.23
CA PHE A 93 12.67 -2.94 17.56
C PHE A 93 11.83 -3.06 16.30
N GLY A 94 10.72 -3.77 16.40
CA GLY A 94 9.71 -3.79 15.36
C GLY A 94 8.75 -2.60 15.48
N LEU A 95 8.34 -2.04 14.34
CA LEU A 95 7.33 -1.01 14.26
C LEU A 95 6.21 -1.47 13.33
N VAL A 96 4.99 -1.56 13.85
CA VAL A 96 3.79 -1.76 13.03
C VAL A 96 3.07 -0.43 12.93
N LEU A 97 2.81 0.02 11.70
CA LEU A 97 1.99 1.20 11.41
C LEU A 97 0.67 0.75 10.78
N LEU A 98 -0.45 1.25 11.31
CA LEU A 98 -1.80 0.92 10.83
C LEU A 98 -2.50 2.21 10.41
N ALA A 99 -2.92 2.31 9.16
CA ALA A 99 -3.62 3.47 8.64
C ALA A 99 -5.02 3.59 9.28
N GLN A 100 -5.31 4.74 9.88
CA GLN A 100 -6.61 5.02 10.48
C GLN A 100 -7.63 5.51 9.44
N ASN A 101 -7.15 6.28 8.47
CA ASN A 101 -7.95 6.89 7.42
C ASN A 101 -7.16 6.97 6.10
N ARG A 102 -7.72 7.60 5.07
CA ARG A 102 -7.08 7.76 3.76
C ARG A 102 -5.75 8.52 3.82
N GLU A 103 -5.66 9.58 4.64
CA GLU A 103 -4.43 10.34 4.81
C GLU A 103 -3.32 9.48 5.44
N GLY A 104 -3.68 8.68 6.45
CA GLY A 104 -2.76 7.71 7.05
C GLY A 104 -2.23 6.69 6.05
N TYR A 105 -3.08 6.19 5.14
CA TYR A 105 -2.65 5.32 4.06
C TYR A 105 -1.69 6.03 3.10
N GLY A 106 -1.98 7.28 2.73
CA GLY A 106 -1.10 8.13 1.90
C GLY A 106 0.27 8.32 2.55
N ASN A 107 0.29 8.74 3.81
CA ASN A 107 1.53 8.95 4.60
C ASN A 107 2.35 7.65 4.71
N LEU A 108 1.69 6.52 4.94
CA LEU A 108 2.34 5.21 5.01
C LEU A 108 2.94 4.79 3.66
N SER A 109 2.21 4.99 2.57
CA SER A 109 2.65 4.70 1.20
C SER A 109 3.87 5.54 0.82
N GLU A 110 3.86 6.83 1.15
CA GLU A 110 4.97 7.74 0.89
C GLU A 110 6.21 7.37 1.73
N LEU A 111 6.03 7.02 3.02
CA LEU A 111 7.10 6.51 3.87
C LEU A 111 7.76 5.27 3.24
N ILE A 112 6.97 4.30 2.80
CA ILE A 112 7.46 3.08 2.15
C ILE A 112 8.26 3.44 0.90
N SER A 113 7.71 4.27 0.04
CA SER A 113 8.37 4.73 -1.20
C SER A 113 9.68 5.42 -0.88
N TRP A 114 9.68 6.36 0.06
CA TRP A 114 10.90 7.05 0.50
C TRP A 114 11.95 6.08 0.99
N ARG A 115 11.58 5.08 1.80
CA ARG A 115 12.58 4.12 2.36
C ARG A 115 13.11 3.15 1.32
N ARG A 116 12.27 2.68 0.42
CA ARG A 116 12.67 1.77 -0.66
C ARG A 116 13.54 2.46 -1.71
N MET A 117 13.21 3.70 -2.10
CA MET A 117 13.96 4.46 -3.10
C MET A 117 15.36 4.88 -2.60
N ASN A 118 15.58 4.98 -1.29
CA ASN A 118 16.84 5.38 -0.67
C ASN A 118 17.64 4.20 -0.10
N ALA A 119 17.43 3.00 -0.64
CA ALA A 119 18.12 1.77 -0.25
C ALA A 119 18.42 0.91 -1.49
N PRO A 120 19.38 -0.01 -1.44
CA PRO A 120 19.60 -0.99 -2.49
C PRO A 120 18.31 -1.78 -2.79
N LYS A 121 18.12 -2.20 -4.05
CA LYS A 121 16.95 -2.97 -4.48
C LYS A 121 16.70 -4.17 -3.55
N GLY A 122 15.46 -4.32 -3.13
CA GLY A 122 15.01 -5.41 -2.23
C GLY A 122 15.23 -5.12 -0.73
N THR A 123 15.89 -4.02 -0.38
CA THR A 123 16.15 -3.64 1.02
C THR A 123 15.45 -2.33 1.39
N TYR A 124 15.51 -1.98 2.66
CA TYR A 124 15.14 -0.66 3.20
C TYR A 124 15.92 -0.41 4.49
N ARG A 125 15.96 0.83 4.94
CA ARG A 125 16.46 1.21 6.26
C ARG A 125 15.51 2.21 6.89
N LEU A 126 15.12 1.96 8.14
CA LEU A 126 14.34 2.90 8.94
C LEU A 126 15.00 3.06 10.31
N THR A 127 15.21 4.30 10.75
CA THR A 127 15.79 4.64 12.05
C THR A 127 14.89 5.60 12.81
N PRO A 128 15.04 5.72 14.15
CA PRO A 128 14.30 6.68 14.95
C PRO A 128 14.42 8.11 14.44
N ARG A 129 15.62 8.53 14.03
CA ARG A 129 15.86 9.87 13.49
C ARG A 129 15.09 10.14 12.22
N MET A 130 14.98 9.14 11.32
CA MET A 130 14.23 9.29 10.07
C MET A 130 12.73 9.52 10.32
N LEU A 131 12.17 8.93 11.36
CA LEU A 131 10.77 9.14 11.77
C LEU A 131 10.56 10.48 12.49
N ALA A 132 11.53 10.90 13.33
CA ALA A 132 11.41 12.11 14.12
C ALA A 132 11.81 13.39 13.37
N ALA A 133 12.73 13.28 12.41
CA ALA A 133 13.26 14.40 11.65
C ALA A 133 13.44 14.03 10.16
N PRO A 134 12.35 13.78 9.42
CA PRO A 134 12.41 13.55 7.98
C PRO A 134 12.95 14.79 7.25
N PRO A 135 13.45 14.66 6.01
CA PRO A 135 13.87 15.77 5.17
C PRO A 135 12.77 16.84 5.03
N ARG A 136 13.17 18.11 4.79
CA ARG A 136 12.22 19.24 4.68
C ARG A 136 11.07 18.98 3.68
N ALA A 137 11.36 18.36 2.56
CA ALA A 137 10.33 18.01 1.55
C ALA A 137 9.32 16.98 2.04
N LEU A 138 9.66 16.19 3.07
CA LEU A 138 8.83 15.13 3.67
C LEU A 138 8.48 15.45 5.14
N ALA A 139 8.56 16.72 5.54
CA ALA A 139 8.35 17.12 6.93
C ALA A 139 6.97 16.72 7.49
N HIS A 140 5.97 16.59 6.62
CA HIS A 140 4.63 16.11 6.96
C HIS A 140 4.62 14.65 7.43
N LEU A 141 5.60 13.84 7.04
CA LEU A 141 5.73 12.44 7.48
C LEU A 141 6.28 12.28 8.91
N ARG A 142 6.59 13.36 9.63
CA ARG A 142 7.08 13.26 11.01
C ARG A 142 6.10 12.50 11.88
N GLY A 143 6.55 11.37 12.47
CA GLY A 143 5.69 10.50 13.29
C GLY A 143 4.51 9.89 12.52
N VAL A 144 4.58 9.85 11.19
CA VAL A 144 3.58 9.26 10.28
C VAL A 144 2.15 9.57 10.75
N PRO A 145 1.63 10.78 10.50
CA PRO A 145 0.30 11.19 10.97
C PRO A 145 -0.80 10.24 10.48
N ASP A 146 -1.91 10.19 11.21
CA ASP A 146 -3.08 9.38 10.88
C ASP A 146 -2.82 7.86 10.79
N CYS A 147 -1.73 7.41 11.42
CA CYS A 147 -1.43 6.00 11.63
C CYS A 147 -1.31 5.70 13.13
N PHE A 148 -1.90 4.60 13.59
CA PHE A 148 -1.45 4.00 14.84
C PHE A 148 -0.04 3.48 14.67
N ALA A 149 0.76 3.59 15.73
CA ALA A 149 2.10 3.06 15.81
C ALA A 149 2.19 2.05 16.96
N ILE A 150 2.64 0.83 16.67
CA ILE A 150 2.83 -0.20 17.67
C ILE A 150 4.33 -0.52 17.72
N LEU A 151 4.97 -0.23 18.85
CA LEU A 151 6.33 -0.66 19.11
C LEU A 151 6.31 -2.14 19.52
N VAL A 152 7.01 -2.98 18.78
CA VAL A 152 7.20 -4.41 19.08
C VAL A 152 8.61 -4.61 19.62
N PRO A 153 8.77 -4.83 20.95
CA PRO A 153 10.08 -4.98 21.56
C PRO A 153 10.83 -6.20 21.02
N THR A 154 12.16 -6.12 20.98
CA THR A 154 12.99 -7.31 20.76
C THR A 154 12.80 -8.34 21.87
N TYR A 155 13.03 -9.61 21.54
CA TYR A 155 12.88 -10.72 22.48
C TYR A 155 14.23 -11.27 22.95
N PRO A 156 14.45 -11.49 24.26
CA PRO A 156 13.62 -10.98 25.38
C PRO A 156 13.76 -9.45 25.54
N ALA A 157 12.69 -8.82 26.03
CA ALA A 157 12.73 -7.38 26.30
C ALA A 157 13.71 -7.07 27.44
N ARG A 158 14.49 -6.01 27.30
CA ARG A 158 15.38 -5.47 28.33
C ARG A 158 14.80 -4.16 28.83
N ALA A 159 14.65 -4.03 30.16
CA ALA A 159 13.97 -2.89 30.80
C ALA A 159 14.62 -1.54 30.41
N ASP A 160 15.96 -1.46 30.48
CA ASP A 160 16.74 -0.27 30.19
C ASP A 160 16.56 0.22 28.73
N VAL A 161 16.61 -0.71 27.78
CA VAL A 161 16.43 -0.43 26.35
C VAL A 161 14.98 -0.04 26.06
N LEU A 162 14.03 -0.80 26.59
CA LEU A 162 12.59 -0.59 26.34
C LEU A 162 12.14 0.76 26.91
N ASP A 163 12.57 1.15 28.10
CA ASP A 163 12.22 2.44 28.71
C ASP A 163 12.73 3.64 27.87
N ALA A 164 13.95 3.54 27.33
CA ALA A 164 14.50 4.56 26.43
C ALA A 164 13.72 4.63 25.11
N GLN A 165 13.41 3.48 24.51
CA GLN A 165 12.60 3.40 23.29
C GLN A 165 11.21 3.99 23.49
N LEU A 166 10.53 3.65 24.58
CA LEU A 166 9.18 4.13 24.88
C LEU A 166 9.14 5.63 25.17
N ALA A 167 10.19 6.20 25.80
CA ALA A 167 10.28 7.64 26.02
C ALA A 167 10.26 8.42 24.69
N TRP A 168 11.08 7.99 23.73
CA TRP A 168 11.12 8.56 22.40
C TRP A 168 9.83 8.30 21.64
N PHE A 169 9.31 7.08 21.73
CA PHE A 169 8.13 6.64 20.99
C PHE A 169 6.88 7.41 21.40
N ASP A 170 6.66 7.57 22.70
CA ASP A 170 5.56 8.34 23.26
C ASP A 170 5.64 9.82 22.85
N ALA A 171 6.82 10.43 22.96
CA ALA A 171 7.05 11.81 22.52
C ALA A 171 6.78 12.05 21.03
N LEU A 172 6.97 11.03 20.18
CA LEU A 172 6.77 11.14 18.73
C LEU A 172 5.33 10.84 18.31
N PHE A 173 4.71 9.79 18.86
CA PHE A 173 3.41 9.28 18.42
C PHE A 173 2.25 9.67 19.34
N GLY A 174 2.52 10.02 20.61
CA GLY A 174 1.51 10.44 21.58
C GLY A 174 0.36 9.43 21.72
N GLU A 175 -0.88 9.88 21.64
CA GLU A 175 -2.07 9.03 21.77
C GLU A 175 -2.19 7.91 20.74
N ARG A 176 -1.45 7.97 19.65
CA ARG A 176 -1.40 6.93 18.62
C ARG A 176 -0.40 5.80 18.96
N ALA A 177 0.44 6.00 19.99
CA ALA A 177 1.43 5.03 20.43
C ALA A 177 0.79 3.83 21.16
N ARG A 178 1.26 2.63 20.83
CA ARG A 178 0.88 1.39 21.51
C ARG A 178 2.12 0.52 21.72
N LEU A 179 2.08 -0.31 22.77
CA LEU A 179 3.15 -1.27 23.07
C LEU A 179 2.68 -2.68 22.71
N GLY A 180 3.36 -3.32 21.76
CA GLY A 180 3.04 -4.66 21.29
C GLY A 180 3.54 -5.75 22.25
N LEU A 181 2.68 -6.70 22.57
CA LEU A 181 3.02 -7.91 23.28
C LEU A 181 2.90 -9.12 22.34
N VAL A 182 4.04 -9.76 22.06
CA VAL A 182 4.10 -10.99 21.26
C VAL A 182 4.41 -12.18 22.19
N GLN A 183 3.62 -13.24 22.09
CA GLN A 183 3.78 -14.48 22.89
C GLN A 183 3.82 -15.68 21.93
N LEU A 184 4.98 -16.31 21.77
CA LEU A 184 5.22 -17.40 20.81
C LEU A 184 5.67 -18.71 21.47
N GLN A 185 5.36 -18.89 22.76
CA GLN A 185 5.74 -20.10 23.54
C GLN A 185 7.26 -20.35 23.53
N ARG A 186 8.03 -19.27 23.71
CA ARG A 186 9.49 -19.32 23.85
C ARG A 186 9.86 -19.35 25.34
N ALA A 187 11.09 -19.78 25.64
CA ALA A 187 11.55 -20.04 27.01
C ALA A 187 11.41 -18.82 27.96
N LEU A 188 11.60 -17.60 27.45
CA LEU A 188 11.57 -16.37 28.26
C LEU A 188 10.29 -15.55 28.06
N ASP A 189 9.22 -16.13 27.52
CA ASP A 189 7.95 -15.42 27.28
C ASP A 189 7.35 -14.84 28.56
N GLY A 190 7.49 -15.54 29.70
CA GLY A 190 7.04 -15.03 31.00
C GLY A 190 7.78 -13.76 31.45
N ALA A 191 9.09 -13.77 31.36
CA ALA A 191 9.93 -12.62 31.69
C ALA A 191 9.71 -11.46 30.71
N HIS A 192 9.62 -11.78 29.40
CA HIS A 192 9.31 -10.80 28.36
C HIS A 192 7.97 -10.09 28.61
N ARG A 193 6.92 -10.85 28.89
CA ARG A 193 5.59 -10.31 29.22
C ARG A 193 5.63 -9.39 30.45
N GLU A 194 6.34 -9.78 31.49
CA GLU A 194 6.43 -8.98 32.69
C GLU A 194 7.17 -7.65 32.45
N GLN A 195 8.26 -7.67 31.68
CA GLN A 195 8.98 -6.45 31.31
C GLN A 195 8.12 -5.52 30.44
N VAL A 196 7.41 -6.05 29.44
CA VAL A 196 6.49 -5.28 28.59
C VAL A 196 5.37 -4.67 29.44
N ARG A 197 4.77 -5.46 30.35
CA ARG A 197 3.69 -4.98 31.22
C ARG A 197 4.17 -3.87 32.14
N ALA A 198 5.27 -4.07 32.84
CA ALA A 198 5.83 -3.08 33.76
C ALA A 198 6.22 -1.77 33.01
N ALA A 199 6.78 -1.87 31.82
CA ALA A 199 7.12 -0.70 31.01
C ALA A 199 5.87 0.07 30.52
N GLY A 200 4.82 -0.64 30.07
CA GLY A 200 3.54 -0.05 29.72
C GLY A 200 2.87 0.67 30.89
N GLU A 201 2.83 0.05 32.06
CA GLU A 201 2.26 0.63 33.26
C GLU A 201 3.01 1.92 33.69
N ARG A 202 4.35 1.90 33.69
CA ARG A 202 5.16 3.09 34.04
C ARG A 202 4.89 4.29 33.13
N ARG A 203 4.52 4.05 31.89
CA ARG A 203 4.28 5.07 30.87
C ARG A 203 2.80 5.37 30.62
N GLY A 204 1.88 4.63 31.24
CA GLY A 204 0.46 4.73 30.93
C GLY A 204 0.12 4.32 29.48
N MET A 205 0.99 3.53 28.83
CA MET A 205 0.82 3.13 27.43
C MET A 205 0.02 1.83 27.33
N HIS A 206 -0.98 1.84 26.46
CA HIS A 206 -1.80 0.66 26.21
C HIS A 206 -1.01 -0.47 25.53
N ILE A 207 -1.16 -1.67 26.08
CA ILE A 207 -0.57 -2.90 25.53
C ILE A 207 -1.55 -3.54 24.55
N VAL A 208 -1.02 -4.04 23.45
CA VAL A 208 -1.78 -4.70 22.35
C VAL A 208 -1.27 -6.11 22.17
N ALA A 209 -2.17 -7.09 22.16
CA ALA A 209 -1.85 -8.48 21.84
C ALA A 209 -1.55 -8.65 20.36
N LEU A 210 -0.42 -9.27 20.01
CA LEU A 210 0.02 -9.47 18.62
C LEU A 210 0.43 -10.91 18.38
N GLY A 211 0.01 -11.47 17.24
CA GLY A 211 0.35 -12.83 16.84
C GLY A 211 1.71 -12.96 16.16
N ASP A 212 2.25 -11.87 15.60
CA ASP A 212 3.42 -11.89 14.70
C ASP A 212 3.27 -12.98 13.64
N VAL A 213 2.12 -12.96 12.96
CA VAL A 213 1.68 -14.04 12.09
C VAL A 213 2.44 -14.01 10.77
N THR A 214 2.96 -15.17 10.35
CA THR A 214 3.62 -15.39 9.06
C THR A 214 3.03 -16.58 8.28
N MET A 215 2.10 -17.31 8.88
CA MET A 215 1.43 -18.46 8.25
C MET A 215 0.00 -18.62 8.78
N HIS A 216 -0.90 -19.11 7.94
CA HIS A 216 -2.31 -19.29 8.32
C HIS A 216 -2.52 -20.49 9.27
N ILE A 217 -1.72 -21.54 9.17
CA ILE A 217 -1.77 -22.75 10.01
C ILE A 217 -0.36 -23.19 10.42
N ARG A 218 -0.27 -23.93 11.51
CA ARG A 218 1.00 -24.44 12.05
C ARG A 218 1.75 -25.36 11.10
N SER A 219 1.05 -26.14 10.29
CA SER A 219 1.65 -27.08 9.33
C SER A 219 2.42 -26.40 8.19
N CYS A 220 2.32 -25.08 8.01
CA CYS A 220 3.15 -24.31 7.08
C CYS A 220 4.58 -24.05 7.61
N LYS A 221 4.91 -24.47 8.85
CA LYS A 221 6.25 -24.28 9.43
C LYS A 221 7.40 -24.79 8.55
N PRO A 222 7.33 -26.00 7.95
CA PRO A 222 8.40 -26.45 7.05
C PRO A 222 8.59 -25.54 5.83
N LEU A 223 7.50 -24.96 5.28
CA LEU A 223 7.58 -24.01 4.20
C LEU A 223 8.29 -22.71 4.67
N GLN A 224 7.92 -22.17 5.84
CA GLN A 224 8.58 -21.01 6.41
C GLN A 224 10.07 -21.25 6.64
N ASP A 225 10.47 -22.43 7.13
CA ASP A 225 11.88 -22.79 7.34
C ASP A 225 12.64 -22.86 6.01
N THR A 226 12.02 -23.44 4.98
CA THR A 226 12.57 -23.47 3.63
C THR A 226 12.77 -22.05 3.07
N MET A 227 11.80 -21.16 3.24
CA MET A 227 11.91 -19.76 2.81
C MET A 227 13.02 -19.03 3.56
N THR A 228 13.18 -19.29 4.85
CA THR A 228 14.27 -18.73 5.67
C THR A 228 15.63 -19.23 5.16
N ALA A 229 15.77 -20.51 4.86
CA ALA A 229 17.00 -21.10 4.30
C ALA A 229 17.36 -20.49 2.94
N ILE A 230 16.37 -20.31 2.05
CA ILE A 230 16.54 -19.63 0.76
C ILE A 230 17.01 -18.19 0.98
N ARG A 231 16.38 -17.44 1.89
CA ARG A 231 16.75 -16.06 2.21
C ARG A 231 18.19 -15.92 2.73
N LEU A 232 18.65 -16.91 3.50
CA LEU A 232 20.01 -16.94 4.06
C LEU A 232 21.03 -17.54 3.08
N GLY A 233 20.57 -18.17 2.00
CA GLY A 233 21.45 -18.83 1.03
C GLY A 233 22.17 -20.07 1.59
N MET A 234 21.55 -20.78 2.55
CA MET A 234 22.18 -21.93 3.21
C MET A 234 21.18 -23.08 3.41
N PRO A 235 21.65 -24.34 3.56
CA PRO A 235 20.79 -25.49 3.87
C PRO A 235 20.04 -25.31 5.19
N ILE A 236 18.82 -25.86 5.29
CA ILE A 236 18.00 -25.77 6.52
C ILE A 236 18.75 -26.27 7.76
N ALA A 237 19.52 -27.36 7.63
CA ALA A 237 20.29 -27.95 8.73
C ALA A 237 21.36 -27.01 9.31
N GLU A 238 21.81 -26.03 8.54
CA GLU A 238 22.83 -25.04 8.92
C GLU A 238 22.24 -23.73 9.43
N CYS A 239 20.91 -23.50 9.25
CA CYS A 239 20.25 -22.26 9.66
C CYS A 239 20.21 -22.03 11.18
N GLY A 240 20.28 -23.11 11.99
CA GLY A 240 20.36 -23.03 13.44
C GLY A 240 19.28 -22.11 14.06
N HIS A 241 19.70 -21.15 14.86
CA HIS A 241 18.81 -20.20 15.55
C HIS A 241 18.15 -19.16 14.62
N ALA A 242 18.51 -19.09 13.36
CA ALA A 242 17.81 -18.24 12.39
C ALA A 242 16.41 -18.78 12.03
N LEU A 243 16.16 -20.07 12.27
CA LEU A 243 14.83 -20.64 12.17
C LEU A 243 13.98 -20.26 13.39
N ALA A 244 12.69 -20.01 13.19
CA ALA A 244 11.77 -19.85 14.30
C ALA A 244 11.74 -21.15 15.14
N PRO A 245 11.83 -21.06 16.48
CA PRO A 245 12.00 -22.25 17.34
C PRO A 245 10.77 -23.17 17.36
N ASN A 246 9.61 -22.67 16.90
CA ASN A 246 8.35 -23.41 16.84
C ASN A 246 7.43 -22.85 15.76
N GLY A 247 6.25 -23.44 15.59
CA GLY A 247 5.24 -23.01 14.63
C GLY A 247 4.18 -22.05 15.21
N GLU A 248 4.50 -21.24 16.20
CA GLU A 248 3.49 -20.40 16.88
C GLU A 248 3.14 -19.10 16.11
N GLN A 249 3.91 -18.74 15.10
CA GLN A 249 3.62 -17.58 14.23
C GLN A 249 2.48 -17.89 13.22
N HIS A 250 1.39 -18.50 13.70
CA HIS A 250 0.22 -18.82 12.89
C HIS A 250 -1.07 -18.25 13.50
N LEU A 251 -2.15 -18.17 12.70
CA LEU A 251 -3.47 -17.77 13.19
C LEU A 251 -4.04 -18.85 14.14
N ARG A 252 -3.97 -18.55 15.44
CA ARG A 252 -4.34 -19.43 16.55
C ARG A 252 -5.84 -19.38 16.81
N THR A 253 -6.40 -20.39 17.50
CA THR A 253 -7.80 -20.34 17.96
C THR A 253 -8.01 -19.21 18.98
N ARG A 254 -9.18 -18.60 19.03
CA ARG A 254 -9.55 -17.57 20.03
C ARG A 254 -9.38 -18.09 21.46
N GLN A 255 -9.68 -19.36 21.69
CA GLN A 255 -9.44 -20.01 23.00
C GLN A 255 -7.96 -19.99 23.38
N ARG A 256 -7.06 -20.30 22.43
CA ARG A 256 -5.62 -20.28 22.68
C ARG A 256 -5.13 -18.85 22.94
N ILE A 257 -5.63 -17.89 22.19
CA ILE A 257 -5.30 -16.47 22.35
C ILE A 257 -5.74 -15.98 23.73
N ALA A 258 -6.94 -16.31 24.18
CA ALA A 258 -7.44 -15.96 25.50
C ALA A 258 -6.60 -16.52 26.67
N GLN A 259 -5.92 -17.66 26.45
CA GLN A 259 -5.01 -18.23 27.46
C GLN A 259 -3.64 -17.55 27.48
N LEU A 260 -3.21 -16.95 26.36
CA LEU A 260 -1.87 -16.39 26.20
C LEU A 260 -1.78 -14.93 26.59
N PHE A 261 -2.84 -14.17 26.36
CA PHE A 261 -2.82 -12.72 26.49
C PHE A 261 -3.77 -12.22 27.58
N PRO A 262 -3.42 -11.11 28.25
CA PRO A 262 -4.33 -10.42 29.17
C PRO A 262 -5.57 -9.89 28.42
N ALA A 263 -6.72 -9.86 29.12
CA ALA A 263 -7.99 -9.46 28.52
C ALA A 263 -8.00 -8.01 28.01
N ASP A 264 -7.32 -7.10 28.70
CA ASP A 264 -7.17 -5.70 28.32
C ASP A 264 -6.35 -5.53 27.03
N ALA A 265 -5.28 -6.33 26.85
CA ALA A 265 -4.49 -6.34 25.61
C ALA A 265 -5.28 -6.91 24.42
N LEU A 266 -6.18 -7.86 24.64
CA LEU A 266 -7.10 -8.36 23.62
C LEU A 266 -8.16 -7.30 23.26
N ALA A 267 -8.78 -6.69 24.26
CA ALA A 267 -9.77 -5.63 24.03
C ALA A 267 -9.17 -4.44 23.24
N GLN A 268 -7.89 -4.16 23.45
CA GLN A 268 -7.21 -3.08 22.74
C GLN A 268 -7.08 -3.37 21.24
N THR A 269 -6.97 -4.64 20.81
CA THR A 269 -6.93 -4.98 19.38
C THR A 269 -8.23 -4.58 18.68
N CYS A 270 -9.36 -4.83 19.34
CA CYS A 270 -10.68 -4.48 18.79
C CYS A 270 -10.91 -2.96 18.78
N ARG A 271 -10.46 -2.22 19.83
CA ARG A 271 -10.55 -0.75 19.84
C ARG A 271 -9.74 -0.13 18.70
N MET A 272 -8.57 -0.66 18.41
CA MET A 272 -7.75 -0.18 17.29
C MET A 272 -8.39 -0.53 15.94
N LEU A 273 -8.95 -1.74 15.79
CA LEU A 273 -9.71 -2.12 14.62
C LEU A 273 -10.85 -1.14 14.36
N ASP A 274 -11.64 -0.83 15.40
CA ASP A 274 -12.80 0.06 15.31
C ASP A 274 -12.42 1.53 15.03
N ALA A 275 -11.18 1.91 15.29
CA ALA A 275 -10.65 3.25 15.01
C ALA A 275 -9.94 3.37 13.65
N CYS A 276 -9.82 2.27 12.90
CA CYS A 276 -9.27 2.25 11.55
C CYS A 276 -10.41 2.14 10.54
N HIS A 277 -10.68 3.23 9.84
CA HIS A 277 -11.84 3.33 8.93
C HIS A 277 -11.46 3.29 7.45
N PHE A 278 -10.17 3.28 7.14
CA PHE A 278 -9.70 3.26 5.76
C PHE A 278 -10.04 1.96 5.04
N SER A 279 -10.56 2.09 3.83
CA SER A 279 -10.75 1.00 2.88
C SER A 279 -10.14 1.34 1.53
N LEU A 280 -9.64 0.35 0.79
CA LEU A 280 -9.20 0.57 -0.60
C LEU A 280 -10.37 1.03 -1.50
N ASP A 281 -11.61 0.77 -1.12
CA ASP A 281 -12.80 1.31 -1.81
C ASP A 281 -12.91 2.84 -1.69
N ASP A 282 -12.23 3.48 -0.72
CA ASP A 282 -12.21 4.94 -0.55
C ASP A 282 -11.30 5.63 -1.55
N LEU A 283 -10.41 4.87 -2.21
CA LEU A 283 -9.53 5.42 -3.23
C LEU A 283 -10.33 5.77 -4.48
N ARG A 284 -10.08 6.97 -4.99
CA ARG A 284 -10.64 7.47 -6.25
C ARG A 284 -9.50 7.94 -7.12
N TYR A 285 -9.69 7.82 -8.42
CA TYR A 285 -8.79 8.46 -9.37
C TYR A 285 -8.92 9.98 -9.21
N GLU A 286 -7.83 10.64 -8.86
CA GLU A 286 -7.73 12.09 -8.77
C GLU A 286 -6.73 12.55 -9.82
N TYR A 287 -7.23 13.30 -10.79
CA TYR A 287 -6.41 13.89 -11.84
C TYR A 287 -6.07 15.33 -11.48
N PRO A 288 -4.88 15.84 -11.91
CA PRO A 288 -4.49 17.22 -11.67
C PRO A 288 -5.53 18.21 -12.18
N HIS A 289 -5.96 19.14 -11.33
CA HIS A 289 -6.84 20.24 -11.73
C HIS A 289 -6.06 21.46 -12.24
N GLU A 290 -4.77 21.55 -11.96
CA GLU A 290 -3.88 22.67 -12.27
C GLU A 290 -3.62 22.83 -13.76
N ILE A 291 -3.90 21.82 -14.57
CA ILE A 291 -3.79 21.85 -16.03
C ILE A 291 -4.91 22.67 -16.70
N VAL A 292 -5.98 23.00 -15.96
CA VAL A 292 -7.10 23.79 -16.48
C VAL A 292 -6.82 25.27 -16.23
N PRO A 293 -6.74 26.12 -17.27
CA PRO A 293 -6.48 27.53 -17.13
C PRO A 293 -7.58 28.27 -16.32
N ALA A 294 -7.19 29.33 -15.64
CA ALA A 294 -8.14 30.17 -14.91
C ALA A 294 -9.28 30.66 -15.82
N GLY A 295 -10.52 30.57 -15.33
CA GLY A 295 -11.72 30.95 -16.08
C GLY A 295 -12.34 29.83 -16.93
N HIS A 296 -11.74 28.66 -16.96
CA HIS A 296 -12.29 27.46 -17.60
C HIS A 296 -12.71 26.41 -16.58
N THR A 297 -13.69 25.60 -16.96
CA THR A 297 -13.95 24.29 -16.33
C THR A 297 -13.23 23.20 -17.14
N PRO A 298 -12.97 22.00 -16.58
CA PRO A 298 -12.40 20.89 -17.33
C PRO A 298 -13.18 20.60 -18.62
N THR A 299 -14.51 20.62 -18.54
CA THR A 299 -15.40 20.40 -19.69
C THR A 299 -15.23 21.46 -20.78
N SER A 300 -15.22 22.76 -20.38
CA SER A 300 -15.11 23.86 -21.35
C SER A 300 -13.71 23.89 -21.99
N TYR A 301 -12.67 23.59 -21.23
CA TYR A 301 -11.30 23.57 -21.73
C TYR A 301 -11.05 22.39 -22.65
N LEU A 302 -11.51 21.19 -22.30
CA LEU A 302 -11.42 20.02 -23.18
C LEU A 302 -12.15 20.24 -24.51
N ALA A 303 -13.36 20.80 -24.46
CA ALA A 303 -14.12 21.13 -25.67
C ALA A 303 -13.37 22.18 -26.54
N GLN A 304 -12.86 23.25 -25.94
CA GLN A 304 -12.10 24.27 -26.65
C GLN A 304 -10.89 23.70 -27.38
N GLU A 305 -10.05 22.92 -26.69
CA GLU A 305 -8.83 22.35 -27.26
C GLU A 305 -9.16 21.29 -28.34
N THR A 306 -10.22 20.51 -28.13
CA THR A 306 -10.71 19.56 -29.14
C THR A 306 -11.14 20.25 -30.42
N TRP A 307 -11.96 21.32 -30.34
CA TRP A 307 -12.39 22.08 -31.52
C TRP A 307 -11.25 22.86 -32.18
N ALA A 308 -10.29 23.37 -31.38
CA ALA A 308 -9.09 23.97 -31.93
C ALA A 308 -8.26 22.93 -32.72
N GLY A 309 -8.16 21.71 -32.19
CA GLY A 309 -7.51 20.60 -32.84
C GLY A 309 -8.25 20.13 -34.11
N ALA A 310 -9.57 20.04 -34.05
CA ALA A 310 -10.39 19.71 -35.22
C ALA A 310 -10.16 20.67 -36.40
N ARG A 311 -10.11 21.97 -36.12
CA ARG A 311 -9.78 22.99 -37.15
C ARG A 311 -8.38 22.81 -37.75
N ARG A 312 -7.41 22.39 -36.97
CA ARG A 312 -6.05 22.07 -37.46
C ARG A 312 -6.03 20.81 -38.33
N ARG A 313 -6.82 19.77 -37.97
CA ARG A 313 -6.89 18.51 -38.71
C ARG A 313 -7.72 18.58 -39.99
N TYR A 314 -8.70 19.50 -40.04
CA TYR A 314 -9.63 19.68 -41.13
C TYR A 314 -9.63 21.15 -41.57
N PRO A 315 -8.58 21.62 -42.29
CA PRO A 315 -8.44 23.03 -42.68
C PRO A 315 -9.54 23.50 -43.65
N ASP A 316 -10.06 22.58 -44.46
CA ASP A 316 -11.14 22.87 -45.44
C ASP A 316 -12.55 22.82 -44.82
N GLY A 317 -12.63 22.60 -43.50
CA GLY A 317 -13.87 22.49 -42.75
C GLY A 317 -14.05 21.13 -42.11
N VAL A 318 -14.61 21.09 -40.90
CA VAL A 318 -14.87 19.86 -40.17
C VAL A 318 -16.10 19.17 -40.77
N PRO A 319 -15.97 17.93 -41.31
CA PRO A 319 -17.11 17.18 -41.85
C PRO A 319 -18.22 16.98 -40.82
N ASP A 320 -19.48 16.99 -41.23
CA ASP A 320 -20.63 16.85 -40.31
C ASP A 320 -20.61 15.55 -39.51
N THR A 321 -20.14 14.45 -40.12
CA THR A 321 -19.98 13.16 -39.45
C THR A 321 -18.94 13.23 -38.31
N VAL A 322 -17.84 13.96 -38.51
CA VAL A 322 -16.80 14.18 -37.52
C VAL A 322 -17.32 15.10 -36.42
N ARG A 323 -18.06 16.16 -36.78
CA ARG A 323 -18.69 17.08 -35.85
C ARG A 323 -19.60 16.33 -34.86
N GLN A 324 -20.54 15.56 -35.38
CA GLN A 324 -21.48 14.78 -34.58
C GLN A 324 -20.76 13.81 -33.64
N ARG A 325 -19.68 13.21 -34.11
CA ARG A 325 -18.88 12.28 -33.32
C ARG A 325 -18.10 12.98 -32.18
N ILE A 326 -17.52 14.17 -32.46
CA ILE A 326 -16.88 15.00 -31.42
C ILE A 326 -17.90 15.37 -30.36
N GLU A 327 -19.09 15.84 -30.73
CA GLU A 327 -20.14 16.22 -29.79
C GLU A 327 -20.59 15.03 -28.92
N PHE A 328 -20.77 13.87 -29.55
CA PHE A 328 -21.11 12.64 -28.82
C PHE A 328 -20.02 12.20 -27.84
N GLU A 329 -18.75 12.17 -28.28
CA GLU A 329 -17.64 11.76 -27.42
C GLU A 329 -17.43 12.74 -26.25
N LEU A 330 -17.47 14.06 -26.48
CA LEU A 330 -17.37 15.06 -25.43
C LEU A 330 -18.51 14.97 -24.41
N ALA A 331 -19.75 14.72 -24.88
CA ALA A 331 -20.88 14.53 -23.99
C ALA A 331 -20.71 13.28 -23.10
N LEU A 332 -20.23 12.18 -23.67
CA LEU A 332 -19.98 10.94 -22.90
C LEU A 332 -18.83 11.09 -21.91
N ILE A 333 -17.74 11.77 -22.29
CA ILE A 333 -16.60 12.08 -21.41
C ILE A 333 -17.08 12.93 -20.22
N ALA A 334 -17.94 13.94 -20.46
CA ALA A 334 -18.49 14.79 -19.42
C ALA A 334 -19.45 14.03 -18.49
N ASP A 335 -20.29 13.18 -19.02
CA ASP A 335 -21.21 12.33 -18.24
C ASP A 335 -20.46 11.40 -17.28
N LEU A 336 -19.33 10.86 -17.73
CA LEU A 336 -18.46 9.99 -16.94
C LEU A 336 -17.43 10.74 -16.08
N LYS A 337 -17.35 12.08 -16.20
CA LYS A 337 -16.39 12.95 -15.49
C LYS A 337 -14.92 12.59 -15.74
N TYR A 338 -14.59 12.22 -16.98
CA TYR A 338 -13.23 11.85 -17.38
C TYR A 338 -12.46 12.98 -18.08
N GLU A 339 -13.01 14.21 -18.12
CA GLU A 339 -12.32 15.38 -18.72
C GLU A 339 -10.91 15.60 -18.12
N PRO A 340 -10.69 15.53 -16.79
CA PRO A 340 -9.35 15.69 -16.24
C PRO A 340 -8.38 14.62 -16.72
N TYR A 341 -8.83 13.39 -16.93
CA TYR A 341 -8.02 12.32 -17.49
C TYR A 341 -7.56 12.63 -18.93
N PHE A 342 -8.48 13.00 -19.81
CA PHE A 342 -8.16 13.38 -21.19
C PHE A 342 -7.25 14.61 -21.25
N LEU A 343 -7.45 15.59 -20.39
CA LEU A 343 -6.62 16.77 -20.28
C LEU A 343 -5.21 16.45 -19.77
N THR A 344 -5.07 15.51 -18.84
CA THR A 344 -3.76 15.04 -18.37
C THR A 344 -2.97 14.39 -19.51
N VAL A 345 -3.60 13.49 -20.26
CA VAL A 345 -2.97 12.86 -21.42
C VAL A 345 -2.60 13.89 -22.49
N TYR A 346 -3.50 14.85 -22.74
CA TYR A 346 -3.24 15.95 -23.68
C TYR A 346 -2.05 16.81 -23.27
N ASP A 347 -1.94 17.16 -21.98
CA ASP A 347 -0.83 17.98 -21.46
C ASP A 347 0.52 17.24 -21.60
N ILE A 348 0.56 15.95 -21.30
CA ILE A 348 1.73 15.10 -21.51
C ILE A 348 2.16 15.11 -22.98
N VAL A 349 1.23 14.90 -23.91
CA VAL A 349 1.51 14.90 -25.33
C VAL A 349 1.96 16.28 -25.82
N LYS A 350 1.31 17.35 -25.36
CA LYS A 350 1.66 18.73 -25.65
C LYS A 350 3.08 19.07 -25.17
N TYR A 351 3.42 18.68 -23.95
CA TYR A 351 4.76 18.83 -23.40
C TYR A 351 5.81 18.05 -24.23
N ALA A 352 5.57 16.78 -24.52
CA ALA A 352 6.48 15.95 -25.30
C ALA A 352 6.76 16.60 -26.67
N ARG A 353 5.74 17.06 -27.37
CA ARG A 353 5.88 17.75 -28.66
C ARG A 353 6.62 19.10 -28.55
N SER A 354 6.43 19.82 -27.44
CA SER A 354 7.19 21.07 -27.21
C SER A 354 8.68 20.87 -26.99
N LYS A 355 9.10 19.61 -26.75
CA LYS A 355 10.50 19.18 -26.61
C LYS A 355 11.00 18.36 -27.80
N ASP A 356 10.27 18.38 -28.91
CA ASP A 356 10.57 17.58 -30.11
C ASP A 356 10.66 16.07 -29.82
N ILE A 357 9.95 15.61 -28.78
CA ILE A 357 9.85 14.19 -28.46
C ILE A 357 8.70 13.60 -29.28
N LEU A 358 9.02 12.62 -30.11
CA LEU A 358 8.02 11.89 -30.87
C LEU A 358 7.13 11.09 -29.90
N CYS A 359 5.84 11.35 -29.92
CA CYS A 359 4.87 10.64 -29.09
C CYS A 359 3.62 10.31 -29.88
N GLN A 360 3.02 9.16 -29.56
CA GLN A 360 1.78 8.71 -30.19
C GLN A 360 0.97 7.84 -29.24
N GLY A 361 -0.32 8.15 -29.09
CA GLY A 361 -1.29 7.29 -28.45
C GLY A 361 -1.61 6.07 -29.31
N ARG A 362 -1.62 4.90 -28.69
CA ARG A 362 -1.94 3.60 -29.34
C ARG A 362 -3.10 2.92 -28.62
N GLY A 363 -3.44 1.73 -29.10
CA GLY A 363 -4.52 0.93 -28.51
C GLY A 363 -5.87 1.61 -28.65
N SER A 364 -6.56 1.72 -27.55
CA SER A 364 -7.92 2.26 -27.50
C SER A 364 -8.04 3.73 -27.91
N ALA A 365 -6.98 4.54 -27.72
CA ALA A 365 -6.95 5.95 -28.13
C ALA A 365 -7.17 6.17 -29.63
N ALA A 366 -6.79 5.20 -30.46
CA ALA A 366 -7.00 5.24 -31.91
C ALA A 366 -8.49 5.26 -32.33
N ASN A 367 -9.39 4.90 -31.39
CA ASN A 367 -10.83 4.85 -31.66
C ASN A 367 -11.55 6.17 -31.36
N SER A 368 -10.86 7.16 -30.77
CA SER A 368 -11.44 8.43 -30.32
C SER A 368 -11.11 9.58 -31.28
N VAL A 369 -12.16 10.26 -31.77
CA VAL A 369 -12.04 11.50 -32.51
C VAL A 369 -11.50 12.63 -31.65
N VAL A 370 -11.87 12.67 -30.38
CA VAL A 370 -11.32 13.63 -29.40
C VAL A 370 -9.81 13.45 -29.25
N CYS A 371 -9.32 12.21 -29.07
CA CYS A 371 -7.87 11.92 -29.03
C CYS A 371 -7.15 12.32 -30.32
N TYR A 372 -7.76 12.11 -31.48
CA TYR A 372 -7.22 12.53 -32.77
C TYR A 372 -7.12 14.06 -32.89
N CYS A 373 -8.17 14.78 -32.51
CA CYS A 373 -8.18 16.25 -32.50
C CYS A 373 -7.17 16.83 -31.52
N LEU A 374 -7.05 16.27 -30.36
CA LEU A 374 -6.04 16.67 -29.34
C LEU A 374 -4.60 16.33 -29.75
N GLY A 375 -4.43 15.55 -30.82
CA GLY A 375 -3.13 15.09 -31.28
C GLY A 375 -2.52 13.97 -30.41
N VAL A 376 -3.33 13.34 -29.58
CA VAL A 376 -2.90 12.16 -28.78
C VAL A 376 -2.63 10.97 -29.72
N THR A 377 -3.41 10.82 -30.78
CA THR A 377 -3.19 9.82 -31.84
C THR A 377 -3.13 10.45 -33.23
N GLU A 378 -2.36 9.85 -34.12
CA GLU A 378 -2.31 10.22 -35.56
C GLU A 378 -3.26 9.35 -36.40
N VAL A 379 -3.91 8.35 -35.81
CA VAL A 379 -4.86 7.48 -36.53
C VAL A 379 -6.15 8.25 -36.79
N ASN A 380 -6.46 8.49 -38.10
CA ASN A 380 -7.70 9.14 -38.47
C ASN A 380 -8.88 8.18 -38.27
N PRO A 381 -9.83 8.48 -37.39
CA PRO A 381 -10.95 7.59 -37.07
C PRO A 381 -11.96 7.45 -38.21
N GLN A 382 -11.89 8.28 -39.25
CA GLN A 382 -12.70 8.10 -40.49
C GLN A 382 -12.21 6.92 -41.33
N GLN A 383 -10.96 6.53 -41.20
CA GLN A 383 -10.35 5.41 -41.94
C GLN A 383 -10.49 4.08 -41.23
N SER A 384 -11.05 4.04 -40.04
CA SER A 384 -11.25 2.85 -39.21
C SER A 384 -12.71 2.71 -38.80
N THR A 385 -13.26 1.50 -38.92
CA THR A 385 -14.63 1.15 -38.49
C THR A 385 -14.70 0.78 -37.00
N LEU A 386 -13.75 1.26 -36.18
CA LEU A 386 -13.65 0.90 -34.77
C LEU A 386 -14.73 1.62 -33.93
N LEU A 387 -15.35 0.87 -33.02
CA LEU A 387 -16.45 1.35 -32.19
C LEU A 387 -15.89 2.07 -30.94
N PHE A 388 -16.28 3.33 -30.75
CA PHE A 388 -15.91 4.14 -29.58
C PHE A 388 -16.42 3.54 -28.28
N GLU A 389 -17.56 2.84 -28.28
CA GLU A 389 -18.14 2.18 -27.13
C GLU A 389 -17.23 1.09 -26.51
N ARG A 390 -16.28 0.56 -27.29
CA ARG A 390 -15.24 -0.34 -26.76
C ARG A 390 -14.14 0.40 -26.01
N PHE A 391 -13.97 1.69 -26.30
CA PHE A 391 -12.98 2.55 -25.65
C PHE A 391 -13.52 3.14 -24.35
N LEU A 392 -14.76 3.64 -24.37
CA LEU A 392 -15.42 4.29 -23.27
C LEU A 392 -16.87 3.82 -23.18
N SER A 393 -17.25 3.21 -22.05
CA SER A 393 -18.63 2.79 -21.81
C SER A 393 -19.06 3.11 -20.37
N ARG A 394 -20.37 3.35 -20.18
CA ARG A 394 -20.98 3.56 -18.86
C ARG A 394 -20.87 2.35 -17.95
N GLU A 395 -20.79 1.16 -18.52
CA GLU A 395 -20.77 -0.11 -17.80
C GLU A 395 -19.41 -0.41 -17.17
N ARG A 396 -18.33 0.16 -17.71
CA ARG A 396 -16.96 -0.17 -17.31
C ARG A 396 -16.52 0.48 -16.00
N GLY A 397 -17.08 1.65 -15.64
CA GLY A 397 -16.80 2.35 -14.37
C GLY A 397 -15.34 2.79 -14.16
N GLU A 398 -14.46 2.59 -15.15
CA GLU A 398 -13.04 2.90 -15.15
C GLU A 398 -12.67 3.79 -16.32
N PRO A 399 -11.70 4.71 -16.17
CA PRO A 399 -11.20 5.50 -17.28
C PRO A 399 -10.62 4.60 -18.37
N PRO A 400 -10.65 5.06 -19.63
CA PRO A 400 -10.09 4.31 -20.74
C PRO A 400 -8.58 4.16 -20.60
N ASP A 401 -8.03 3.07 -21.14
CA ASP A 401 -6.59 2.83 -21.20
C ASP A 401 -6.00 3.54 -22.42
N ILE A 402 -5.22 4.60 -22.19
CA ILE A 402 -4.52 5.35 -23.24
C ILE A 402 -3.01 5.17 -23.06
N ASP A 403 -2.45 4.30 -23.87
CA ASP A 403 -1.00 4.14 -23.97
C ASP A 403 -0.38 5.27 -24.80
N VAL A 404 0.51 6.07 -24.22
CA VAL A 404 1.30 7.06 -24.95
C VAL A 404 2.74 6.57 -25.02
N TYR A 405 3.19 6.24 -26.22
CA TYR A 405 4.58 5.88 -26.48
C TYR A 405 5.38 7.13 -26.84
N SER A 406 6.48 7.36 -26.17
CA SER A 406 7.43 8.43 -26.47
C SER A 406 8.82 7.85 -26.78
N THR A 407 9.44 8.31 -27.84
CA THR A 407 10.83 8.01 -28.15
C THR A 407 11.64 9.31 -28.08
N PRO A 408 12.63 9.43 -27.18
CA PRO A 408 13.55 10.56 -27.23
C PRO A 408 14.33 10.49 -28.55
N PHE A 409 14.36 11.59 -29.31
CA PHE A 409 15.28 11.74 -30.42
C PHE A 409 16.70 11.75 -29.86
N SER A 410 17.44 10.67 -30.05
CA SER A 410 18.88 10.67 -29.83
C SER A 410 19.54 11.32 -31.07
N THR A 411 20.19 12.44 -30.89
CA THR A 411 21.03 13.07 -31.91
C THR A 411 22.22 12.17 -32.35
N ASP A 412 22.43 11.06 -31.64
CA ASP A 412 23.57 10.14 -31.84
C ASP A 412 23.21 8.84 -32.58
N GLY A 413 22.02 8.73 -33.18
CA GLY A 413 21.65 7.57 -34.01
C GLY A 413 21.59 6.22 -33.29
N ARG A 414 21.68 6.17 -31.96
CA ARG A 414 21.48 4.95 -31.15
C ARG A 414 20.07 4.93 -30.59
N HIS A 415 19.31 3.94 -30.97
CA HIS A 415 17.95 3.71 -30.45
C HIS A 415 18.01 3.46 -28.93
N ALA A 416 17.59 4.44 -28.15
CA ALA A 416 17.28 4.22 -26.74
C ALA A 416 15.98 3.41 -26.65
N CYS A 417 15.95 2.44 -25.75
CA CYS A 417 14.80 1.61 -25.48
C CYS A 417 13.57 2.50 -25.17
N PRO A 418 12.40 2.29 -25.78
CA PRO A 418 11.22 3.11 -25.52
C PRO A 418 10.79 2.91 -24.06
N SER A 419 10.81 3.99 -23.28
CA SER A 419 10.15 4.02 -21.98
C SER A 419 8.65 4.21 -22.24
N ALA A 420 7.87 3.16 -22.04
CA ALA A 420 6.41 3.25 -22.06
C ALA A 420 5.94 3.93 -20.76
N PHE A 421 5.28 5.08 -20.88
CA PHE A 421 4.46 5.62 -19.83
C PHE A 421 3.07 4.98 -19.98
N CYS A 422 2.81 3.92 -19.22
CA CYS A 422 1.46 3.37 -19.13
C CYS A 422 0.70 4.17 -18.06
N LEU A 423 -0.27 4.98 -18.51
CA LEU A 423 -1.32 5.53 -17.65
C LEU A 423 -2.53 4.59 -17.67
N GLY A 424 -2.27 3.31 -17.53
CA GLY A 424 -3.29 2.28 -17.48
C GLY A 424 -3.07 1.38 -16.28
N THR A 425 -4.09 1.29 -15.42
CA THR A 425 -4.17 0.23 -14.43
C THR A 425 -4.70 -1.01 -15.11
N SER A 426 -3.83 -1.92 -15.50
CA SER A 426 -4.25 -3.30 -15.73
C SER A 426 -4.20 -3.99 -14.36
N PRO A 427 -5.32 -4.44 -13.80
CA PRO A 427 -5.28 -5.45 -12.75
C PRO A 427 -4.89 -6.79 -13.36
N PRO A 428 -4.26 -7.69 -12.59
CA PRO A 428 -3.95 -9.04 -13.02
C PRO A 428 -5.19 -9.87 -13.25
#